data_ee37f5269bf00bca0965f6dd238a709d
#
_entry.id   ee37f5269bf00bca0965f6dd238a709d
#
_cell.length_a   1.000
_cell.length_b   1.000
_cell.length_c   1.000
_cell.angle_alpha   90.00
_cell.angle_beta   90.00
_cell.angle_gamma   90.00
#
_symmetry.space_group_name_H-M   'P 1'
#
loop_
_entity.id
_entity.type
_entity.pdbx_description
1 polymer ?
#
loop_
_entity_poly.entity_id
_entity_poly.type
_entity_poly.pdbx_seq_one_letter_code
_entity_poly.pdbx_strand_id
1 'polypeptide(L)'
;MIPDLSDLQLSKLDSSAEAKVYCALRDKLPHDYVAFFQVGWILRKEDDQARDGEADFILCHPENGFLCIEVKGGGVGFDAISGEWFSIDRKNHKHLIKDPINQALRAKYSVLTKLKENPKWQKRKQTRITCGQAIFFPDINDIHQIVRPDLPECLIGNLKDIESMESWVKNVFDYWTKSENNLYPMGLQGLEIFKDTFAHSFEVLPLISSKLVEQEEIRLRLTNDQMYVLDMLRSQRRAAISGGAGTGKTLLAVEKAKRLAADGFKTLLTCYNRPLADHLARVCFNIENLDVMSFHQLCYSRIEAADKASKRDLMKESKLTYPGADLFDVQYPVALSYSLDIVDEEYDAIVCDEGQDFREEYWLPIEMLLSNYETSPLYIFYDDNQNIYSRASSFPIKNEPFLLVKNCRNTYQIHCAAYNFYKGLPISPPDNQGEEIKNIAAPNIELQAKKIHSKLVDLIAREKVAPEDIVILVLDGYQKQEYYKALLQRSLPRPAVWLQEGVRNTSSVLIDSVKRFKGLEAQIIFLWGLNPAELKKQSELLYVGLSRAKSVVYVVGSTEACKLACAPDMKDNE
;
A
#
# COMPACT_ATOMS: atom_id res chain seq x y z
N MET A 1 12.64 28.60 11.89
CA MET A 1 11.16 28.71 11.80
C MET A 1 10.53 27.34 11.91
N ILE A 2 9.36 27.23 12.48
CA ILE A 2 8.55 25.99 12.58
C ILE A 2 7.10 26.35 12.22
N PRO A 3 6.51 25.86 11.12
CA PRO A 3 7.20 25.08 10.07
C PRO A 3 8.20 25.92 9.27
N ASP A 4 9.12 25.26 8.59
CA ASP A 4 10.06 25.92 7.67
C ASP A 4 9.44 25.97 6.27
N LEU A 5 8.89 27.15 5.92
CA LEU A 5 8.14 27.35 4.67
C LEU A 5 9.08 27.82 3.56
N SER A 6 8.95 27.20 2.38
CA SER A 6 9.60 27.67 1.16
C SER A 6 8.99 28.99 0.67
N ASP A 7 9.74 29.76 -0.13
CA ASP A 7 9.26 31.03 -0.70
C ASP A 7 7.98 30.85 -1.53
N LEU A 8 7.80 29.68 -2.19
CA LEU A 8 6.58 29.34 -2.92
C LEU A 8 5.38 29.15 -1.96
N GLN A 9 5.58 28.58 -0.78
CA GLN A 9 4.53 28.42 0.23
C GLN A 9 4.18 29.78 0.85
N LEU A 10 5.18 30.61 1.14
CA LEU A 10 4.99 31.97 1.65
C LEU A 10 4.21 32.86 0.68
N SER A 11 4.44 32.74 -0.63
CA SER A 11 3.70 33.49 -1.64
C SER A 11 2.21 33.12 -1.75
N LYS A 12 1.80 31.98 -1.19
CA LYS A 12 0.42 31.48 -1.17
C LYS A 12 -0.32 31.78 0.14
N LEU A 13 0.33 32.41 1.11
CA LEU A 13 -0.34 32.81 2.34
C LEU A 13 -1.39 33.89 2.07
N ASP A 14 -2.53 33.79 2.74
CA ASP A 14 -3.62 34.77 2.64
C ASP A 14 -3.19 36.14 3.17
N SER A 15 -2.28 36.18 4.14
CA SER A 15 -1.75 37.39 4.78
C SER A 15 -0.35 37.73 4.28
N SER A 16 -0.24 38.71 3.41
CA SER A 16 1.07 39.25 2.98
C SER A 16 1.85 39.91 4.13
N ALA A 17 1.15 40.37 5.15
CA ALA A 17 1.76 40.98 6.36
C ALA A 17 2.49 39.91 7.18
N GLU A 18 1.86 38.79 7.42
CA GLU A 18 2.49 37.65 8.11
C GLU A 18 3.68 37.08 7.33
N ALA A 19 3.59 37.01 5.98
CA ALA A 19 4.71 36.58 5.15
C ALA A 19 5.95 37.49 5.33
N LYS A 20 5.76 38.84 5.39
CA LYS A 20 6.85 39.79 5.63
C LYS A 20 7.51 39.58 7.00
N VAL A 21 6.70 39.41 8.04
CA VAL A 21 7.22 39.18 9.42
C VAL A 21 7.90 37.81 9.48
N TYR A 22 7.34 36.77 8.82
CA TYR A 22 7.98 35.46 8.75
C TYR A 22 9.39 35.53 8.15
N CYS A 23 9.54 36.20 6.99
CA CYS A 23 10.86 36.38 6.37
C CYS A 23 11.82 37.15 7.28
N ALA A 24 11.36 38.25 7.93
CA ALA A 24 12.19 39.02 8.81
C ALA A 24 12.66 38.22 10.05
N LEU A 25 11.79 37.44 10.66
CA LEU A 25 12.15 36.55 11.78
C LEU A 25 13.11 35.44 11.33
N ARG A 26 12.88 34.85 10.13
CA ARG A 26 13.74 33.79 9.57
C ARG A 26 15.16 34.31 9.26
N ASP A 27 15.24 35.47 8.62
CA ASP A 27 16.48 35.94 8.00
C ASP A 27 17.33 36.86 8.90
N LYS A 28 16.72 37.49 9.93
CA LYS A 28 17.38 38.51 10.76
C LYS A 28 17.63 38.06 12.20
N LEU A 29 16.99 36.98 12.67
CA LEU A 29 17.24 36.53 14.05
C LEU A 29 18.40 35.55 14.13
N PRO A 30 19.21 35.59 15.21
CA PRO A 30 20.19 34.57 15.52
C PRO A 30 19.61 33.15 15.66
N HIS A 31 20.45 32.13 15.50
CA HIS A 31 20.03 30.72 15.47
C HIS A 31 19.54 30.17 16.83
N ASP A 32 19.75 30.88 17.92
CA ASP A 32 19.26 30.52 19.25
C ASP A 32 17.78 30.87 19.48
N TYR A 33 17.19 31.63 18.58
CA TYR A 33 15.74 31.86 18.54
C TYR A 33 15.02 30.73 17.78
N VAL A 34 13.85 30.34 18.29
CA VAL A 34 12.91 29.41 17.63
C VAL A 34 11.57 30.12 17.47
N ALA A 35 11.15 30.33 16.24
CA ALA A 35 9.87 30.95 15.95
C ALA A 35 8.89 29.91 15.41
N PHE A 36 7.71 29.87 16.03
CA PHE A 36 6.56 29.05 15.59
C PHE A 36 5.59 29.96 14.87
N PHE A 37 5.06 29.51 13.74
CA PHE A 37 4.14 30.26 12.89
C PHE A 37 2.78 29.60 12.84
N GLN A 38 1.70 30.37 12.99
CA GLN A 38 0.29 29.93 12.94
C GLN A 38 0.02 28.73 13.86
N VAL A 39 0.32 28.87 15.14
CA VAL A 39 0.11 27.81 16.13
C VAL A 39 -1.31 27.88 16.66
N GLY A 40 -2.05 26.78 16.43
CA GLY A 40 -3.39 26.60 16.99
C GLY A 40 -3.39 25.66 18.21
N TRP A 41 -4.31 25.86 19.13
CA TRP A 41 -4.54 24.96 20.27
C TRP A 41 -5.99 24.99 20.74
N ILE A 42 -6.40 23.93 21.43
CA ILE A 42 -7.72 23.83 22.07
C ILE A 42 -7.55 23.94 23.59
N LEU A 43 -8.21 24.92 24.21
CA LEU A 43 -8.33 25.03 25.66
C LEU A 43 -9.67 24.47 26.10
N ARG A 44 -9.69 23.56 27.09
CA ARG A 44 -10.89 23.17 27.82
C ARG A 44 -11.02 24.00 29.09
N LYS A 45 -12.15 24.69 29.30
CA LYS A 45 -12.50 25.32 30.57
C LYS A 45 -13.20 24.33 31.47
N GLU A 46 -13.29 24.66 32.77
CA GLU A 46 -14.01 23.87 33.77
C GLU A 46 -15.47 23.60 33.40
N ASP A 47 -16.09 24.43 32.54
CA ASP A 47 -17.46 24.29 32.02
C ASP A 47 -17.57 23.40 30.76
N ASP A 48 -16.54 22.61 30.45
CA ASP A 48 -16.46 21.70 29.28
C ASP A 48 -16.62 22.36 27.90
N GLN A 49 -16.60 23.68 27.79
CA GLN A 49 -16.58 24.40 26.52
C GLN A 49 -15.16 24.47 25.96
N ALA A 50 -14.95 23.83 24.81
CA ALA A 50 -13.71 23.99 24.03
C ALA A 50 -13.64 25.39 23.42
N ARG A 51 -12.51 26.06 23.53
CA ARG A 51 -12.21 27.30 22.80
C ARG A 51 -10.94 27.14 22.00
N ASP A 52 -11.03 27.46 20.74
CA ASP A 52 -9.87 27.54 19.87
C ASP A 52 -9.05 28.78 20.21
N GLY A 53 -7.76 28.61 20.32
CA GLY A 53 -6.78 29.69 20.41
C GLY A 53 -5.79 29.58 19.27
N GLU A 54 -5.31 30.72 18.83
CA GLU A 54 -4.33 30.85 17.75
C GLU A 54 -3.36 31.98 18.09
N ALA A 55 -2.11 31.85 17.64
CA ALA A 55 -1.13 32.92 17.63
C ALA A 55 -0.46 32.97 16.27
N ASP A 56 -0.34 34.15 15.68
CA ASP A 56 0.35 34.34 14.41
C ASP A 56 1.81 33.89 14.52
N PHE A 57 2.52 34.38 15.59
CA PHE A 57 3.87 33.92 15.91
C PHE A 57 4.06 33.68 17.39
N ILE A 58 4.80 32.63 17.74
CA ILE A 58 5.36 32.43 19.07
C ILE A 58 6.88 32.36 18.93
N LEU A 59 7.59 33.29 19.52
CA LEU A 59 9.05 33.38 19.50
C LEU A 59 9.62 32.90 20.81
N CYS A 60 10.51 31.91 20.79
CA CYS A 60 11.15 31.34 21.97
C CYS A 60 12.67 31.56 21.95
N HIS A 61 13.24 31.82 23.12
CA HIS A 61 14.68 31.90 23.34
C HIS A 61 15.06 31.23 24.66
N PRO A 62 16.13 30.42 24.73
CA PRO A 62 16.46 29.68 25.94
C PRO A 62 16.75 30.60 27.16
N GLU A 63 17.34 31.76 26.96
CA GLU A 63 17.62 32.69 28.06
C GLU A 63 16.44 33.64 28.37
N ASN A 64 15.67 34.02 27.32
CA ASN A 64 14.69 35.11 27.42
C ASN A 64 13.24 34.68 27.58
N GLY A 65 12.93 33.34 27.49
CA GLY A 65 11.55 32.83 27.58
C GLY A 65 10.79 32.83 26.24
N PHE A 66 9.51 33.28 26.22
CA PHE A 66 8.74 33.33 24.98
C PHE A 66 7.92 34.63 24.81
N LEU A 67 7.66 34.99 23.56
CA LEU A 67 6.78 36.08 23.14
C LEU A 67 5.70 35.58 22.18
N CYS A 68 4.45 36.02 22.39
CA CYS A 68 3.38 35.90 21.41
C CYS A 68 3.26 37.19 20.62
N ILE A 69 3.35 37.13 19.30
CA ILE A 69 3.31 38.30 18.42
C ILE A 69 2.08 38.16 17.53
N GLU A 70 1.21 39.16 17.57
CA GLU A 70 0.06 39.28 16.67
C GLU A 70 0.41 40.21 15.53
N VAL A 71 0.08 39.88 14.29
CA VAL A 71 0.42 40.65 13.10
C VAL A 71 -0.86 41.16 12.43
N LYS A 72 -0.88 42.44 12.09
CA LYS A 72 -1.99 43.05 11.35
C LYS A 72 -1.45 43.84 10.16
N GLY A 73 -1.93 43.46 8.97
CA GLY A 73 -1.58 44.14 7.71
C GLY A 73 -2.47 45.32 7.36
N GLY A 74 -1.98 46.14 6.44
CA GLY A 74 -2.65 47.35 6.00
C GLY A 74 -2.60 48.51 7.01
N GLY A 75 -3.46 49.50 6.82
CA GLY A 75 -3.68 50.55 7.82
C GLY A 75 -4.53 50.03 8.97
N VAL A 76 -4.33 50.58 10.19
CA VAL A 76 -5.16 50.25 11.35
C VAL A 76 -5.67 51.52 12.03
N GLY A 77 -6.83 51.42 12.66
CA GLY A 77 -7.39 52.50 13.45
C GLY A 77 -8.18 51.97 14.63
N PHE A 78 -8.35 52.83 15.61
CA PHE A 78 -9.12 52.57 16.82
C PHE A 78 -10.12 53.72 17.03
N ASP A 79 -11.36 53.40 17.21
CA ASP A 79 -12.40 54.37 17.57
C ASP A 79 -12.60 54.34 19.10
N ALA A 80 -12.18 55.41 19.77
CA ALA A 80 -12.28 55.53 21.23
C ALA A 80 -13.72 55.62 21.74
N ILE A 81 -14.70 55.95 20.89
CA ILE A 81 -16.10 56.07 21.29
C ILE A 81 -16.78 54.70 21.27
N SER A 82 -16.59 53.93 20.21
CA SER A 82 -17.13 52.56 20.08
C SER A 82 -16.24 51.51 20.77
N GLY A 83 -14.96 51.81 20.98
CA GLY A 83 -13.97 50.84 21.48
C GLY A 83 -13.54 49.81 20.42
N GLU A 84 -13.82 50.07 19.15
CA GLU A 84 -13.63 49.10 18.08
C GLU A 84 -12.34 49.36 17.30
N TRP A 85 -11.67 48.26 16.93
CA TRP A 85 -10.53 48.28 16.03
C TRP A 85 -10.99 47.98 14.59
N PHE A 86 -10.37 48.69 13.63
CA PHE A 86 -10.61 48.44 12.20
C PHE A 86 -9.29 48.45 11.42
N SER A 87 -9.22 47.63 10.39
CA SER A 87 -8.18 47.67 9.36
C SER A 87 -8.66 48.54 8.19
N ILE A 88 -7.69 49.16 7.49
CA ILE A 88 -7.94 49.99 6.32
C ILE A 88 -7.23 49.30 5.14
N ASP A 89 -8.00 48.93 4.14
CA ASP A 89 -7.47 48.31 2.91
C ASP A 89 -6.86 49.36 1.95
N ARG A 90 -6.22 48.91 0.88
CA ARG A 90 -5.61 49.78 -0.14
C ARG A 90 -6.63 50.69 -0.88
N LYS A 91 -7.92 50.38 -0.77
CA LYS A 91 -9.02 51.19 -1.34
C LYS A 91 -9.66 52.11 -0.32
N ASN A 92 -9.06 52.27 0.85
CA ASN A 92 -9.57 53.09 1.96
C ASN A 92 -10.88 52.59 2.60
N HIS A 93 -11.24 51.31 2.41
CA HIS A 93 -12.39 50.73 3.11
C HIS A 93 -11.97 50.27 4.51
N LYS A 94 -12.85 50.54 5.47
CA LYS A 94 -12.68 50.12 6.87
C LYS A 94 -13.34 48.78 7.08
N HIS A 95 -12.58 47.83 7.67
CA HIS A 95 -13.07 46.53 8.04
C HIS A 95 -12.89 46.33 9.54
N LEU A 96 -13.97 46.00 10.26
CA LEU A 96 -13.91 45.70 11.67
C LEU A 96 -12.98 44.53 11.94
N ILE A 97 -12.04 44.66 12.88
CA ILE A 97 -11.13 43.60 13.28
C ILE A 97 -11.23 43.36 14.79
N LYS A 98 -10.82 42.16 15.22
CA LYS A 98 -10.65 41.88 16.65
C LYS A 98 -9.54 42.75 17.21
N ASP A 99 -9.69 43.14 18.47
CA ASP A 99 -8.65 43.89 19.21
C ASP A 99 -7.33 43.12 19.21
N PRO A 100 -6.28 43.58 18.52
CA PRO A 100 -5.02 42.86 18.41
C PRO A 100 -4.24 42.78 19.74
N ILE A 101 -4.43 43.75 20.65
CA ILE A 101 -3.83 43.70 21.97
C ILE A 101 -4.39 42.55 22.78
N ASN A 102 -5.72 42.42 22.79
CA ASN A 102 -6.41 41.33 23.45
C ASN A 102 -6.14 39.96 22.80
N GLN A 103 -5.93 39.91 21.49
CA GLN A 103 -5.54 38.67 20.80
C GLN A 103 -4.16 38.19 21.30
N ALA A 104 -3.13 39.06 21.24
CA ALA A 104 -1.78 38.71 21.69
C ALA A 104 -1.75 38.36 23.20
N LEU A 105 -2.51 39.09 24.04
CA LEU A 105 -2.62 38.83 25.48
C LEU A 105 -3.25 37.45 25.76
N ARG A 106 -4.34 37.12 25.08
CA ARG A 106 -4.99 35.81 25.19
C ARG A 106 -4.08 34.69 24.72
N ALA A 107 -3.38 34.87 23.61
CA ALA A 107 -2.40 33.92 23.10
C ALA A 107 -1.34 33.61 24.15
N LYS A 108 -0.72 34.66 24.75
CA LYS A 108 0.28 34.53 25.82
C LYS A 108 -0.21 33.65 26.98
N TYR A 109 -1.38 33.96 27.54
CA TYR A 109 -1.90 33.19 28.68
C TYR A 109 -2.32 31.75 28.29
N SER A 110 -2.84 31.57 27.09
CA SER A 110 -3.19 30.27 26.60
C SER A 110 -1.97 29.36 26.40
N VAL A 111 -0.90 29.91 25.80
CA VAL A 111 0.40 29.22 25.63
C VAL A 111 0.99 28.87 27.00
N LEU A 112 0.98 29.80 27.95
CA LEU A 112 1.47 29.56 29.29
C LEU A 112 0.70 28.46 30.03
N THR A 113 -0.63 28.42 29.85
CA THR A 113 -1.49 27.40 30.44
C THR A 113 -1.17 26.04 29.86
N LYS A 114 -1.08 25.93 28.53
CA LYS A 114 -0.72 24.68 27.83
C LYS A 114 0.67 24.17 28.24
N LEU A 115 1.62 25.07 28.38
CA LEU A 115 2.95 24.68 28.83
C LEU A 115 2.92 24.13 30.26
N LYS A 116 2.12 24.75 31.16
CA LYS A 116 1.94 24.30 32.55
C LYS A 116 1.19 22.95 32.65
N GLU A 117 0.35 22.60 31.68
CA GLU A 117 -0.31 21.30 31.61
C GLU A 117 0.66 20.15 31.26
N ASN A 118 1.82 20.45 30.62
CA ASN A 118 2.78 19.44 30.21
C ASN A 118 3.46 18.79 31.43
N PRO A 119 3.39 17.46 31.60
CA PRO A 119 3.98 16.75 32.75
C PRO A 119 5.51 16.92 32.87
N LYS A 120 6.22 17.08 31.75
CA LYS A 120 7.66 17.32 31.75
C LYS A 120 7.98 18.75 32.28
N TRP A 121 7.13 19.73 31.95
CA TRP A 121 7.25 21.09 32.46
C TRP A 121 7.02 21.17 33.97
N GLN A 122 6.00 20.49 34.49
CA GLN A 122 5.66 20.44 35.92
C GLN A 122 6.77 19.85 36.79
N LYS A 123 7.58 18.94 36.24
CA LYS A 123 8.72 18.32 36.96
C LYS A 123 9.95 19.23 37.05
N ARG A 124 9.93 20.40 36.41
CA ARG A 124 11.06 21.37 36.50
C ARG A 124 11.08 22.08 37.83
N LYS A 125 12.29 22.31 38.35
CA LYS A 125 12.48 23.10 39.58
C LYS A 125 12.14 24.59 39.38
N GLN A 126 12.31 25.08 38.16
CA GLN A 126 12.13 26.50 37.80
C GLN A 126 11.16 26.57 36.63
N THR A 127 9.93 27.00 36.89
CA THR A 127 8.84 27.07 35.90
C THR A 127 8.40 28.51 35.63
N ARG A 128 8.92 29.49 36.38
CA ARG A 128 8.58 30.89 36.20
C ARG A 128 9.58 31.53 35.24
N ILE A 129 9.14 31.68 33.99
CA ILE A 129 9.93 32.23 32.89
C ILE A 129 9.32 33.54 32.40
N THR A 130 10.10 34.33 31.66
CA THR A 130 9.57 35.50 30.96
C THR A 130 8.58 35.07 29.91
N CYS A 131 7.39 35.65 29.94
CA CYS A 131 6.37 35.47 28.89
C CYS A 131 5.76 36.84 28.55
N GLY A 132 5.82 37.17 27.27
CA GLY A 132 5.38 38.47 26.79
C GLY A 132 4.43 38.40 25.62
N GLN A 133 3.82 39.54 25.30
CA GLN A 133 3.08 39.75 24.07
C GLN A 133 3.56 41.00 23.36
N ALA A 134 3.42 41.06 22.05
CA ALA A 134 3.69 42.18 21.19
C ALA A 134 2.77 42.20 19.98
N ILE A 135 2.68 43.32 19.29
CA ILE A 135 1.93 43.49 18.07
C ILE A 135 2.85 43.98 16.96
N PHE A 136 2.68 43.50 15.75
CA PHE A 136 3.50 43.93 14.62
C PHE A 136 2.64 44.43 13.46
N PHE A 137 2.93 45.65 12.99
CA PHE A 137 2.29 46.32 11.86
C PHE A 137 3.28 46.51 10.71
N PRO A 138 3.53 45.51 9.86
CA PRO A 138 4.60 45.56 8.84
C PRO A 138 4.36 46.57 7.72
N ASP A 139 3.17 47.13 7.61
CA ASP A 139 2.78 48.09 6.58
C ASP A 139 2.70 49.54 7.12
N ILE A 140 2.95 49.75 8.42
CA ILE A 140 2.86 51.06 9.09
C ILE A 140 4.24 51.58 9.44
N ASN A 141 4.53 52.82 9.10
CA ASN A 141 5.83 53.48 9.38
C ASN A 141 5.81 54.34 10.65
N ASP A 142 4.67 54.99 10.94
CA ASP A 142 4.52 55.88 12.11
C ASP A 142 3.48 55.30 13.08
N ILE A 143 3.92 54.94 14.27
CA ILE A 143 3.09 54.28 15.30
C ILE A 143 2.71 55.21 16.46
N HIS A 144 3.12 56.49 16.44
CA HIS A 144 2.88 57.41 17.57
C HIS A 144 1.41 57.51 17.98
N GLN A 145 0.49 57.41 17.04
CA GLN A 145 -0.97 57.45 17.30
C GLN A 145 -1.51 56.15 17.89
N ILE A 146 -0.75 55.05 17.81
CA ILE A 146 -1.16 53.72 18.30
C ILE A 146 -0.70 53.50 19.74
N VAL A 147 0.32 54.26 20.18
CA VAL A 147 0.88 54.17 21.55
C VAL A 147 -0.17 54.54 22.59
N ARG A 148 -0.35 53.68 23.59
CA ARG A 148 -1.33 53.83 24.66
C ARG A 148 -0.73 53.37 26.00
N PRO A 149 -1.35 53.69 27.15
CA PRO A 149 -0.86 53.24 28.45
C PRO A 149 -0.76 51.73 28.60
N ASP A 150 -1.67 50.97 27.91
CA ASP A 150 -1.70 49.50 27.87
C ASP A 150 -0.89 48.91 26.72
N LEU A 151 -0.35 49.74 25.80
CA LEU A 151 0.47 49.34 24.67
C LEU A 151 1.64 50.34 24.45
N PRO A 152 2.73 50.25 25.24
CA PRO A 152 3.92 51.09 25.07
C PRO A 152 4.59 50.88 23.71
N GLU A 153 5.28 51.91 23.22
CA GLU A 153 5.93 51.93 21.91
C GLU A 153 6.84 50.69 21.66
N CYS A 154 7.60 50.26 22.67
CA CYS A 154 8.52 49.13 22.56
C CYS A 154 7.83 47.80 22.28
N LEU A 155 6.52 47.68 22.53
CA LEU A 155 5.72 46.46 22.22
C LEU A 155 5.07 46.52 20.85
N ILE A 156 5.27 47.57 20.08
CA ILE A 156 4.71 47.76 18.75
C ILE A 156 5.84 47.70 17.73
N GLY A 157 5.84 46.64 16.89
CA GLY A 157 6.72 46.58 15.72
C GLY A 157 6.09 47.26 14.50
N ASN A 158 6.89 47.86 13.66
CA ASN A 158 6.47 48.62 12.49
C ASN A 158 7.36 48.30 11.26
N LEU A 159 7.13 49.00 10.14
CA LEU A 159 7.88 48.80 8.90
C LEU A 159 9.41 48.91 9.06
N LYS A 160 9.89 49.85 9.90
CA LYS A 160 11.34 50.04 10.14
C LYS A 160 11.95 48.86 10.90
N ASP A 161 11.17 48.23 11.77
CA ASP A 161 11.61 47.11 12.57
C ASP A 161 11.78 45.81 11.76
N ILE A 162 11.25 45.74 10.53
CA ILE A 162 11.54 44.66 9.59
C ILE A 162 13.05 44.53 9.36
N GLU A 163 13.77 45.65 9.18
CA GLU A 163 15.22 45.60 8.95
C GLU A 163 16.03 45.47 10.26
N SER A 164 15.46 45.88 11.38
CA SER A 164 16.07 45.83 12.73
C SER A 164 15.37 44.82 13.64
N MET A 165 14.84 43.73 13.10
CA MET A 165 14.01 42.74 13.79
C MET A 165 14.66 42.20 15.08
N GLU A 166 15.96 41.90 15.05
CA GLU A 166 16.69 41.44 16.25
C GLU A 166 16.65 42.46 17.38
N SER A 167 16.93 43.74 17.07
CA SER A 167 16.92 44.81 18.06
C SER A 167 15.54 45.05 18.66
N TRP A 168 14.50 45.02 17.83
CA TRP A 168 13.12 45.15 18.31
C TRP A 168 12.73 43.96 19.21
N VAL A 169 12.96 42.72 18.79
CA VAL A 169 12.70 41.52 19.60
C VAL A 169 13.40 41.59 20.96
N LYS A 170 14.67 41.99 20.97
CA LYS A 170 15.43 42.15 22.21
C LYS A 170 14.80 43.20 23.14
N ASN A 171 14.38 44.36 22.62
CA ASN A 171 13.72 45.41 23.40
C ASN A 171 12.39 44.91 24.00
N VAL A 172 11.61 44.10 23.26
CA VAL A 172 10.37 43.51 23.75
C VAL A 172 10.64 42.51 24.90
N PHE A 173 11.66 41.66 24.78
CA PHE A 173 12.05 40.74 25.85
C PHE A 173 12.56 41.51 27.08
N ASP A 174 13.38 42.54 26.89
CA ASP A 174 13.89 43.39 27.98
C ASP A 174 12.78 44.10 28.76
N TYR A 175 11.74 44.56 28.05
CA TYR A 175 10.55 45.15 28.68
C TYR A 175 9.84 44.15 29.60
N TRP A 176 9.56 42.93 29.10
CA TRP A 176 8.85 41.94 29.89
C TRP A 176 9.70 41.34 31.02
N THR A 177 10.99 41.20 30.83
CA THR A 177 11.90 40.72 31.87
C THR A 177 12.02 41.72 33.05
N LYS A 178 11.99 43.01 32.75
CA LYS A 178 12.04 44.08 33.78
C LYS A 178 10.70 44.28 34.51
N SER A 179 9.60 43.86 33.91
CA SER A 179 8.26 44.06 34.48
C SER A 179 7.90 43.04 35.56
N GLU A 180 8.65 41.95 35.73
CA GLU A 180 8.41 40.90 36.72
C GLU A 180 9.72 40.54 37.46
N ASN A 181 9.58 40.22 38.77
CA ASN A 181 10.70 39.75 39.59
C ASN A 181 10.76 38.20 39.64
N ASN A 182 11.95 37.67 39.95
CA ASN A 182 12.18 36.24 40.13
C ASN A 182 11.83 35.37 38.88
N LEU A 183 12.21 35.85 37.70
CA LEU A 183 12.15 35.11 36.49
C LEU A 183 13.45 34.30 36.29
N TYR A 184 13.31 33.12 35.66
CA TYR A 184 14.42 32.23 35.37
C TYR A 184 14.53 32.00 33.87
N PRO A 185 15.72 31.70 33.34
CA PRO A 185 15.88 31.27 31.95
C PRO A 185 15.04 30.03 31.65
N MET A 186 14.46 29.97 30.44
CA MET A 186 13.76 28.77 29.97
C MET A 186 14.71 27.58 29.86
N GLY A 187 15.94 27.83 29.44
CA GLY A 187 16.99 26.86 29.19
C GLY A 187 16.67 25.95 27.96
N LEU A 188 17.68 25.25 27.49
CA LEU A 188 17.52 24.34 26.34
C LEU A 188 16.47 23.23 26.61
N GLN A 189 16.46 22.66 27.82
CA GLN A 189 15.45 21.67 28.20
C GLN A 189 14.03 22.24 28.16
N GLY A 190 13.84 23.51 28.58
CA GLY A 190 12.54 24.18 28.51
C GLY A 190 12.11 24.42 27.06
N LEU A 191 13.05 24.80 26.20
CA LEU A 191 12.80 24.99 24.77
C LEU A 191 12.40 23.69 24.08
N GLU A 192 13.02 22.54 24.41
CA GLU A 192 12.63 21.24 23.88
C GLU A 192 11.21 20.81 24.33
N ILE A 193 10.88 21.06 25.62
CA ILE A 193 9.51 20.82 26.10
C ILE A 193 8.50 21.70 25.36
N PHE A 194 8.89 22.96 25.06
CA PHE A 194 8.05 23.86 24.30
C PHE A 194 7.82 23.37 22.87
N LYS A 195 8.88 22.92 22.17
CA LYS A 195 8.78 22.28 20.85
C LYS A 195 7.88 21.04 20.87
N ASP A 196 8.08 20.14 21.83
CA ASP A 196 7.23 18.94 22.01
C ASP A 196 5.76 19.30 22.22
N THR A 197 5.46 20.44 22.84
CA THR A 197 4.10 20.86 23.16
C THR A 197 3.39 21.50 21.97
N PHE A 198 4.09 22.35 21.19
CA PHE A 198 3.48 23.19 20.16
C PHE A 198 3.85 22.83 18.71
N ALA A 199 4.88 22.00 18.50
CA ALA A 199 5.34 21.57 17.19
C ALA A 199 5.66 20.08 17.17
N HIS A 200 4.81 19.26 17.77
CA HIS A 200 4.98 17.82 17.78
C HIS A 200 4.78 17.25 16.37
N SER A 201 5.87 16.76 15.79
CA SER A 201 5.80 16.05 14.50
C SER A 201 5.30 14.63 14.74
N PHE A 202 4.26 14.23 14.00
CA PHE A 202 3.77 12.87 14.01
C PHE A 202 3.40 12.44 12.59
N GLU A 203 3.52 11.15 12.33
CA GLU A 203 3.06 10.52 11.11
C GLU A 203 1.99 9.50 11.49
N VAL A 204 0.79 9.68 10.99
CA VAL A 204 -0.31 8.73 11.15
C VAL A 204 -0.52 8.06 9.79
N LEU A 205 -0.03 6.83 9.70
CA LEU A 205 -0.26 6.02 8.51
C LEU A 205 -1.65 5.40 8.58
N PRO A 206 -2.39 5.32 7.46
CA PRO A 206 -3.62 4.55 7.41
C PRO A 206 -3.32 3.07 7.71
N LEU A 207 -4.29 2.38 8.30
CA LEU A 207 -4.18 0.94 8.54
C LEU A 207 -3.86 0.20 7.24
N ILE A 208 -3.10 -0.88 7.32
CA ILE A 208 -2.79 -1.73 6.16
C ILE A 208 -4.08 -2.21 5.51
N SER A 209 -5.10 -2.58 6.29
CA SER A 209 -6.41 -2.96 5.75
C SER A 209 -7.03 -1.89 4.84
N SER A 210 -6.96 -0.61 5.20
CA SER A 210 -7.48 0.49 4.37
C SER A 210 -6.69 0.66 3.07
N LYS A 211 -5.36 0.55 3.13
CA LYS A 211 -4.51 0.58 1.93
C LYS A 211 -4.81 -0.58 0.98
N LEU A 212 -5.10 -1.78 1.52
CA LEU A 212 -5.44 -2.95 0.70
C LEU A 212 -6.74 -2.73 -0.08
N VAL A 213 -7.75 -2.11 0.54
CA VAL A 213 -9.02 -1.76 -0.14
C VAL A 213 -8.77 -0.78 -1.28
N GLU A 214 -8.04 0.31 -1.05
CA GLU A 214 -7.71 1.30 -2.07
C GLU A 214 -6.95 0.67 -3.25
N GLN A 215 -5.96 -0.17 -2.96
CA GLN A 215 -5.20 -0.87 -3.99
C GLN A 215 -6.06 -1.86 -4.80
N GLU A 216 -7.06 -2.49 -4.17
CA GLU A 216 -7.98 -3.38 -4.88
C GLU A 216 -8.88 -2.59 -5.85
N GLU A 217 -9.37 -1.43 -5.47
CA GLU A 217 -10.13 -0.55 -6.37
C GLU A 217 -9.32 -0.13 -7.60
N ILE A 218 -8.05 0.24 -7.41
CA ILE A 218 -7.14 0.57 -8.51
C ILE A 218 -6.97 -0.63 -9.44
N ARG A 219 -6.78 -1.85 -8.90
CA ARG A 219 -6.64 -3.08 -9.68
C ARG A 219 -7.88 -3.40 -10.51
N LEU A 220 -9.05 -3.26 -9.93
CA LEU A 220 -10.32 -3.48 -10.64
C LEU A 220 -10.44 -2.55 -11.86
N ARG A 221 -10.04 -1.27 -11.73
CA ARG A 221 -10.01 -0.33 -12.86
C ARG A 221 -9.01 -0.77 -13.93
N LEU A 222 -7.76 -1.06 -13.56
CA LEU A 222 -6.72 -1.50 -14.50
C LEU A 222 -7.10 -2.80 -15.22
N THR A 223 -7.80 -3.69 -14.55
CA THR A 223 -8.25 -4.94 -15.11
C THR A 223 -9.40 -4.74 -16.09
N ASN A 224 -10.34 -3.85 -15.80
CA ASN A 224 -11.42 -3.50 -16.73
C ASN A 224 -10.87 -2.89 -18.02
N ASP A 225 -9.79 -2.11 -17.95
CA ASP A 225 -9.13 -1.56 -19.13
C ASP A 225 -8.54 -2.65 -20.05
N GLN A 226 -8.25 -3.84 -19.52
CA GLN A 226 -7.76 -4.97 -20.33
C GLN A 226 -8.87 -5.79 -21.00
N MET A 227 -10.13 -5.60 -20.63
CA MET A 227 -11.24 -6.35 -21.21
C MET A 227 -11.41 -6.10 -22.72
N TYR A 228 -10.86 -4.99 -23.26
CA TYR A 228 -10.85 -4.73 -24.71
C TYR A 228 -10.10 -5.84 -25.49
N VAL A 229 -9.15 -6.55 -24.88
CA VAL A 229 -8.47 -7.69 -25.51
C VAL A 229 -9.46 -8.77 -25.92
N LEU A 230 -10.47 -9.02 -25.08
CA LEU A 230 -11.52 -9.99 -25.40
C LEU A 230 -12.38 -9.59 -26.60
N ASP A 231 -12.59 -8.29 -26.77
CA ASP A 231 -13.33 -7.76 -27.93
C ASP A 231 -12.51 -7.88 -29.22
N MET A 232 -11.18 -7.67 -29.15
CA MET A 232 -10.26 -7.95 -30.26
C MET A 232 -10.23 -9.44 -30.63
N LEU A 233 -10.37 -10.33 -29.65
CA LEU A 233 -10.42 -11.79 -29.85
C LEU A 233 -11.79 -12.29 -30.33
N ARG A 234 -12.80 -11.42 -30.47
CA ARG A 234 -14.17 -11.82 -30.82
C ARG A 234 -14.26 -12.51 -32.20
N SER A 235 -13.44 -12.07 -33.16
CA SER A 235 -13.41 -12.62 -34.52
C SER A 235 -12.55 -13.89 -34.65
N GLN A 236 -11.70 -14.17 -33.66
CA GLN A 236 -10.82 -15.33 -33.67
C GLN A 236 -11.38 -16.44 -32.77
N ARG A 237 -11.78 -17.55 -33.37
CA ARG A 237 -12.32 -18.70 -32.61
C ARG A 237 -11.23 -19.48 -31.90
N ARG A 238 -10.01 -19.46 -32.41
CA ARG A 238 -8.86 -20.16 -31.80
C ARG A 238 -7.71 -19.17 -31.60
N ALA A 239 -7.29 -18.97 -30.36
CA ALA A 239 -6.25 -18.02 -30.03
C ALA A 239 -5.43 -18.47 -28.80
N ALA A 240 -4.12 -18.23 -28.87
CA ALA A 240 -3.22 -18.33 -27.74
C ALA A 240 -2.95 -16.92 -27.20
N ILE A 241 -2.98 -16.75 -25.88
CA ILE A 241 -2.79 -15.48 -25.19
C ILE A 241 -1.63 -15.63 -24.21
N SER A 242 -0.53 -14.93 -24.50
CA SER A 242 0.69 -14.95 -23.71
C SER A 242 0.82 -13.74 -22.82
N GLY A 243 1.43 -13.91 -21.66
CA GLY A 243 1.78 -12.80 -20.77
C GLY A 243 2.43 -13.29 -19.49
N GLY A 244 3.24 -12.48 -18.87
CA GLY A 244 3.87 -12.79 -17.58
C GLY A 244 2.86 -12.80 -16.42
N ALA A 245 3.36 -13.11 -15.22
CA ALA A 245 2.54 -13.07 -14.02
C ALA A 245 2.01 -11.65 -13.76
N GLY A 246 0.77 -11.54 -13.34
CA GLY A 246 0.13 -10.25 -13.05
C GLY A 246 -0.50 -9.54 -14.25
N THR A 247 -0.42 -10.10 -15.48
CA THR A 247 -1.02 -9.50 -16.68
C THR A 247 -2.51 -9.80 -16.84
N GLY A 248 -3.18 -10.46 -15.89
CA GLY A 248 -4.63 -10.68 -15.90
C GLY A 248 -5.11 -11.90 -16.68
N LYS A 249 -4.23 -12.82 -17.11
CA LYS A 249 -4.58 -14.03 -17.91
C LYS A 249 -5.78 -14.80 -17.36
N THR A 250 -5.72 -15.21 -16.10
CA THR A 250 -6.78 -15.99 -15.44
C THR A 250 -8.13 -15.26 -15.46
N LEU A 251 -8.13 -13.95 -15.21
CA LEU A 251 -9.35 -13.16 -15.24
C LEU A 251 -9.93 -13.08 -16.66
N LEU A 252 -9.08 -12.87 -17.66
CA LEU A 252 -9.49 -12.87 -19.07
C LEU A 252 -9.99 -14.25 -19.50
N ALA A 253 -9.37 -15.34 -19.03
CA ALA A 253 -9.83 -16.71 -19.28
C ALA A 253 -11.24 -16.95 -18.71
N VAL A 254 -11.47 -16.56 -17.45
CA VAL A 254 -12.78 -16.64 -16.80
C VAL A 254 -13.83 -15.84 -17.55
N GLU A 255 -13.53 -14.58 -17.87
CA GLU A 255 -14.46 -13.70 -18.58
C GLU A 255 -14.76 -14.21 -19.99
N LYS A 256 -13.76 -14.75 -20.70
CA LYS A 256 -13.97 -15.37 -22.02
C LYS A 256 -14.88 -16.59 -21.92
N ALA A 257 -14.66 -17.45 -20.93
CA ALA A 257 -15.50 -18.62 -20.70
C ALA A 257 -16.95 -18.21 -20.38
N LYS A 258 -17.16 -17.20 -19.54
CA LYS A 258 -18.48 -16.64 -19.23
C LYS A 258 -19.19 -16.08 -20.46
N ARG A 259 -18.49 -15.33 -21.31
CA ARG A 259 -19.07 -14.78 -22.56
C ARG A 259 -19.48 -15.89 -23.51
N LEU A 260 -18.65 -16.93 -23.68
CA LEU A 260 -18.99 -18.07 -24.52
C LEU A 260 -20.22 -18.82 -23.99
N ALA A 261 -20.30 -19.08 -22.69
CA ALA A 261 -21.45 -19.70 -22.05
C ALA A 261 -22.73 -18.85 -22.20
N ALA A 262 -22.64 -17.54 -22.06
CA ALA A 262 -23.73 -16.57 -22.27
C ALA A 262 -24.20 -16.54 -23.74
N ASP A 263 -23.28 -16.75 -24.69
CA ASP A 263 -23.58 -16.87 -26.12
C ASP A 263 -24.22 -18.26 -26.48
N GLY A 264 -24.43 -19.12 -25.47
CA GLY A 264 -25.10 -20.42 -25.60
C GLY A 264 -24.17 -21.60 -25.87
N PHE A 265 -22.85 -21.42 -25.89
CA PHE A 265 -21.89 -22.49 -26.06
C PHE A 265 -21.76 -23.32 -24.76
N LYS A 266 -21.88 -24.66 -24.86
CA LYS A 266 -21.45 -25.54 -23.75
C LYS A 266 -19.93 -25.44 -23.61
N THR A 267 -19.48 -24.75 -22.60
CA THR A 267 -18.10 -24.31 -22.44
C THR A 267 -17.39 -25.04 -21.31
N LEU A 268 -16.16 -25.49 -21.54
CA LEU A 268 -15.25 -26.01 -20.51
C LEU A 268 -14.18 -24.96 -20.21
N LEU A 269 -14.07 -24.57 -18.96
CA LEU A 269 -12.91 -23.84 -18.42
C LEU A 269 -12.02 -24.81 -17.64
N THR A 270 -10.81 -25.03 -18.12
CA THR A 270 -9.90 -26.03 -17.53
C THR A 270 -8.51 -25.42 -17.24
N CYS A 271 -7.82 -26.00 -16.26
CA CYS A 271 -6.44 -25.71 -15.95
C CYS A 271 -5.76 -26.98 -15.38
N TYR A 272 -4.45 -26.97 -15.27
CA TYR A 272 -3.72 -28.12 -14.71
C TYR A 272 -3.88 -28.21 -13.18
N ASN A 273 -3.77 -27.08 -12.48
CA ASN A 273 -3.70 -27.00 -11.02
C ASN A 273 -5.08 -27.16 -10.36
N ARG A 274 -5.29 -28.24 -9.60
CA ARG A 274 -6.56 -28.49 -8.91
C ARG A 274 -6.99 -27.38 -7.93
N PRO A 275 -6.15 -26.83 -7.04
CA PRO A 275 -6.53 -25.69 -6.21
C PRO A 275 -7.02 -24.46 -7.00
N LEU A 276 -6.44 -24.20 -8.18
CA LEU A 276 -6.92 -23.15 -9.07
C LEU A 276 -8.29 -23.52 -9.65
N ALA A 277 -8.46 -24.74 -10.15
CA ALA A 277 -9.74 -25.20 -10.67
C ALA A 277 -10.86 -25.12 -9.64
N ASP A 278 -10.61 -25.55 -8.39
CA ASP A 278 -11.56 -25.47 -7.28
C ASP A 278 -11.89 -24.00 -6.93
N HIS A 279 -10.95 -23.06 -7.07
CA HIS A 279 -11.19 -21.63 -6.93
C HIS A 279 -12.06 -21.09 -8.08
N LEU A 280 -11.71 -21.40 -9.32
CA LEU A 280 -12.44 -20.96 -10.51
C LEU A 280 -13.87 -21.51 -10.53
N ALA A 281 -14.09 -22.76 -10.10
CA ALA A 281 -15.42 -23.37 -9.98
C ALA A 281 -16.33 -22.58 -9.00
N ARG A 282 -15.77 -22.05 -7.91
CA ARG A 282 -16.51 -21.18 -6.99
C ARG A 282 -16.81 -19.79 -7.59
N VAL A 283 -15.86 -19.20 -8.31
CA VAL A 283 -16.04 -17.91 -9.00
C VAL A 283 -17.09 -17.99 -10.11
N CYS A 284 -17.21 -19.16 -10.74
CA CYS A 284 -18.15 -19.44 -11.82
C CYS A 284 -19.40 -20.21 -11.36
N PHE A 285 -19.64 -20.29 -10.05
CA PHE A 285 -20.79 -21.02 -9.51
C PHE A 285 -22.11 -20.48 -10.09
N ASN A 286 -23.02 -21.39 -10.46
CA ASN A 286 -24.32 -21.10 -11.07
C ASN A 286 -24.30 -20.38 -12.44
N ILE A 287 -23.22 -20.46 -13.21
CA ILE A 287 -23.24 -20.04 -14.61
C ILE A 287 -23.70 -21.22 -15.47
N GLU A 288 -24.83 -21.04 -16.14
CA GLU A 288 -25.36 -22.05 -17.07
C GLU A 288 -24.39 -22.29 -18.25
N ASN A 289 -24.32 -23.49 -18.77
CA ASN A 289 -23.46 -23.91 -19.86
C ASN A 289 -21.94 -23.77 -19.61
N LEU A 290 -21.50 -23.64 -18.35
CA LEU A 290 -20.09 -23.50 -18.00
C LEU A 290 -19.65 -24.58 -16.99
N ASP A 291 -18.84 -25.52 -17.45
CA ASP A 291 -18.16 -26.50 -16.61
C ASP A 291 -16.77 -26.03 -16.27
N VAL A 292 -16.37 -26.14 -14.99
CA VAL A 292 -15.06 -25.73 -14.51
C VAL A 292 -14.39 -26.86 -13.73
N MET A 293 -13.27 -27.35 -14.22
CA MET A 293 -12.53 -28.44 -13.56
C MET A 293 -11.07 -28.49 -14.03
N SER A 294 -10.19 -29.08 -13.20
CA SER A 294 -8.82 -29.35 -13.64
C SER A 294 -8.80 -30.48 -14.69
N PHE A 295 -7.73 -30.50 -15.50
CA PHE A 295 -7.57 -31.54 -16.52
C PHE A 295 -7.68 -32.97 -15.94
N HIS A 296 -7.07 -33.22 -14.78
CA HIS A 296 -7.15 -34.54 -14.15
C HIS A 296 -8.53 -34.85 -13.54
N GLN A 297 -9.27 -33.83 -13.05
CA GLN A 297 -10.69 -34.05 -12.66
C GLN A 297 -11.55 -34.39 -13.87
N LEU A 298 -11.31 -33.74 -15.01
CA LEU A 298 -11.96 -34.06 -16.27
C LEU A 298 -11.66 -35.50 -16.68
N CYS A 299 -10.39 -35.92 -16.71
CA CYS A 299 -10.00 -37.32 -17.01
C CYS A 299 -10.75 -38.30 -16.09
N TYR A 300 -10.69 -38.06 -14.77
CA TYR A 300 -11.33 -38.97 -13.81
C TYR A 300 -12.84 -39.09 -14.03
N SER A 301 -13.55 -37.98 -14.19
CA SER A 301 -15.02 -37.99 -14.37
C SER A 301 -15.45 -38.69 -15.66
N ARG A 302 -14.72 -38.45 -16.76
CA ARG A 302 -15.02 -39.05 -18.06
C ARG A 302 -14.72 -40.56 -18.10
N ILE A 303 -13.56 -40.95 -17.56
CA ILE A 303 -13.17 -42.37 -17.48
C ILE A 303 -14.18 -43.14 -16.61
N GLU A 304 -14.56 -42.60 -15.44
CA GLU A 304 -15.53 -43.23 -14.55
C GLU A 304 -16.90 -43.41 -15.25
N ALA A 305 -17.36 -42.38 -15.98
CA ALA A 305 -18.62 -42.48 -16.75
C ALA A 305 -18.55 -43.54 -17.85
N ALA A 306 -17.44 -43.58 -18.59
CA ALA A 306 -17.23 -44.52 -19.67
C ALA A 306 -17.08 -45.99 -19.17
N ASP A 307 -16.35 -46.18 -18.06
CA ASP A 307 -16.19 -47.49 -17.42
C ASP A 307 -17.56 -48.07 -16.96
N LYS A 308 -18.42 -47.20 -16.36
CA LYS A 308 -19.78 -47.58 -15.97
C LYS A 308 -20.67 -47.92 -17.16
N ALA A 309 -20.59 -47.18 -18.26
CA ALA A 309 -21.40 -47.39 -19.44
C ALA A 309 -21.00 -48.65 -20.23
N SER A 310 -19.69 -48.85 -20.39
CA SER A 310 -19.14 -49.94 -21.22
C SER A 310 -18.79 -51.21 -20.43
N LYS A 311 -18.75 -51.17 -19.12
CA LYS A 311 -18.20 -52.21 -18.21
C LYS A 311 -16.73 -52.55 -18.53
N ARG A 312 -15.97 -51.59 -19.08
CA ARG A 312 -14.54 -51.69 -19.35
C ARG A 312 -13.78 -51.05 -18.19
N ASP A 313 -12.49 -51.31 -18.09
CA ASP A 313 -11.54 -50.62 -17.18
C ASP A 313 -10.50 -49.90 -18.04
N LEU A 314 -10.82 -48.69 -18.44
CA LEU A 314 -10.01 -47.89 -19.37
C LEU A 314 -8.64 -47.53 -18.80
N MET A 315 -8.52 -47.40 -17.49
CA MET A 315 -7.22 -47.19 -16.85
C MET A 315 -6.34 -48.43 -16.96
N LYS A 316 -6.91 -49.64 -16.83
CA LYS A 316 -6.16 -50.88 -17.02
C LYS A 316 -5.74 -51.06 -18.48
N GLU A 317 -6.60 -50.71 -19.43
CA GLU A 317 -6.28 -50.72 -20.86
C GLU A 317 -5.16 -49.76 -21.21
N SER A 318 -5.21 -48.53 -20.72
CA SER A 318 -4.13 -47.53 -20.88
C SER A 318 -2.81 -48.04 -20.31
N LYS A 319 -2.83 -48.67 -19.12
CA LYS A 319 -1.62 -49.24 -18.50
C LYS A 319 -1.03 -50.40 -19.31
N LEU A 320 -1.88 -51.21 -19.97
CA LEU A 320 -1.44 -52.29 -20.85
C LEU A 320 -0.83 -51.74 -22.14
N THR A 321 -1.38 -50.66 -22.66
CA THR A 321 -0.88 -50.02 -23.90
C THR A 321 0.44 -49.30 -23.68
N TYR A 322 0.58 -48.64 -22.53
CA TYR A 322 1.77 -47.87 -22.16
C TYR A 322 2.33 -48.33 -20.81
N PRO A 323 2.92 -49.52 -20.73
CA PRO A 323 3.43 -50.09 -19.47
C PRO A 323 4.62 -49.28 -18.94
N GLY A 324 4.54 -48.88 -17.69
CA GLY A 324 5.59 -48.09 -17.03
C GLY A 324 5.61 -46.59 -17.35
N ALA A 325 4.71 -46.11 -18.17
CA ALA A 325 4.54 -44.66 -18.41
C ALA A 325 3.97 -43.97 -17.16
N ASP A 326 4.20 -42.65 -17.06
CA ASP A 326 3.68 -41.86 -15.96
C ASP A 326 2.15 -41.90 -15.93
N LEU A 327 1.61 -42.05 -14.71
CA LEU A 327 0.18 -42.17 -14.48
C LEU A 327 -0.60 -40.95 -14.90
N PHE A 328 -0.11 -39.77 -14.51
CA PHE A 328 -0.80 -38.50 -14.72
C PHE A 328 -0.49 -37.92 -16.10
N ASP A 329 0.75 -38.04 -16.54
CA ASP A 329 1.22 -37.39 -17.77
C ASP A 329 0.86 -38.19 -19.05
N VAL A 330 0.68 -39.52 -18.96
CA VAL A 330 0.42 -40.38 -20.11
C VAL A 330 -0.83 -41.22 -19.94
N GLN A 331 -0.94 -41.99 -18.85
CA GLN A 331 -2.00 -43.01 -18.75
C GLN A 331 -3.41 -42.38 -18.63
N TYR A 332 -3.58 -41.30 -17.83
CA TYR A 332 -4.86 -40.58 -17.76
C TYR A 332 -5.27 -39.92 -19.08
N PRO A 333 -4.41 -39.18 -19.80
CA PRO A 333 -4.74 -38.62 -21.12
C PRO A 333 -5.16 -39.66 -22.14
N VAL A 334 -4.45 -40.80 -22.18
CA VAL A 334 -4.79 -41.92 -23.08
C VAL A 334 -6.13 -42.54 -22.69
N ALA A 335 -6.38 -42.83 -21.42
CA ALA A 335 -7.64 -43.35 -20.94
C ALA A 335 -8.81 -42.36 -21.20
N LEU A 336 -8.56 -41.04 -21.10
CA LEU A 336 -9.51 -40.01 -21.49
C LEU A 336 -9.85 -40.16 -22.99
N SER A 337 -8.86 -40.27 -23.88
CA SER A 337 -9.11 -40.47 -25.31
C SER A 337 -9.99 -41.71 -25.59
N TYR A 338 -9.75 -42.83 -24.89
CA TYR A 338 -10.59 -44.04 -25.01
C TYR A 338 -12.03 -43.83 -24.49
N SER A 339 -12.21 -42.96 -23.49
CA SER A 339 -13.54 -42.67 -22.93
C SER A 339 -14.44 -41.91 -23.90
N LEU A 340 -13.86 -41.10 -24.80
CA LEU A 340 -14.61 -40.29 -25.77
C LEU A 340 -15.30 -41.12 -26.84
N ASP A 341 -14.81 -42.33 -27.15
CA ASP A 341 -15.49 -43.28 -28.05
C ASP A 341 -16.73 -43.91 -27.39
N ILE A 342 -16.92 -43.77 -26.10
CA ILE A 342 -17.96 -44.43 -25.32
C ILE A 342 -19.01 -43.44 -24.81
N VAL A 343 -18.56 -42.27 -24.36
CA VAL A 343 -19.42 -41.22 -23.83
C VAL A 343 -19.42 -40.07 -24.81
N ASP A 344 -20.52 -39.90 -25.52
CA ASP A 344 -20.76 -38.84 -26.49
C ASP A 344 -21.15 -37.53 -25.78
N GLU A 345 -20.20 -36.96 -25.10
CA GLU A 345 -20.41 -35.69 -24.36
C GLU A 345 -19.33 -34.69 -24.72
N GLU A 346 -19.63 -33.82 -25.68
CA GLU A 346 -18.75 -32.83 -26.25
C GLU A 346 -18.97 -31.44 -25.65
N TYR A 347 -18.01 -30.56 -25.90
CA TYR A 347 -18.06 -29.12 -25.60
C TYR A 347 -18.05 -28.31 -26.90
N ASP A 348 -18.86 -27.25 -26.94
CA ASP A 348 -18.84 -26.31 -28.07
C ASP A 348 -17.62 -25.41 -28.02
N ALA A 349 -17.08 -25.14 -26.83
CA ALA A 349 -15.92 -24.29 -26.62
C ALA A 349 -15.07 -24.76 -25.44
N ILE A 350 -13.75 -24.59 -25.55
CA ILE A 350 -12.81 -24.88 -24.45
C ILE A 350 -11.89 -23.66 -24.21
N VAL A 351 -11.72 -23.31 -22.93
CA VAL A 351 -10.78 -22.30 -22.46
C VAL A 351 -9.81 -22.96 -21.49
N CYS A 352 -8.51 -22.92 -21.82
CA CYS A 352 -7.43 -23.46 -20.98
C CYS A 352 -6.68 -22.31 -20.32
N ASP A 353 -6.62 -22.29 -18.98
CA ASP A 353 -5.77 -21.38 -18.22
C ASP A 353 -4.50 -22.09 -17.75
N GLU A 354 -3.39 -21.33 -17.55
CA GLU A 354 -2.07 -21.84 -17.21
C GLU A 354 -1.59 -22.92 -18.23
N GLY A 355 -1.81 -22.68 -19.53
CA GLY A 355 -1.51 -23.62 -20.61
C GLY A 355 -0.06 -24.12 -20.67
N GLN A 356 0.91 -23.39 -20.11
CA GLN A 356 2.30 -23.82 -20.02
C GLN A 356 2.49 -25.07 -19.12
N ASP A 357 1.52 -25.40 -18.28
CA ASP A 357 1.56 -26.59 -17.42
C ASP A 357 1.02 -27.84 -18.15
N PHE A 358 0.38 -27.64 -19.31
CA PHE A 358 -0.12 -28.75 -20.13
C PHE A 358 1.02 -29.35 -20.95
N ARG A 359 1.09 -30.67 -20.97
CA ARG A 359 2.03 -31.41 -21.80
C ARG A 359 1.44 -31.67 -23.19
N GLU A 360 2.28 -32.08 -24.12
CA GLU A 360 1.89 -32.36 -25.49
C GLU A 360 0.78 -33.43 -25.56
N GLU A 361 0.86 -34.44 -24.71
CA GLU A 361 -0.07 -35.56 -24.63
C GLU A 361 -1.49 -35.16 -24.21
N TYR A 362 -1.66 -33.97 -23.60
CA TYR A 362 -2.98 -33.52 -23.14
C TYR A 362 -3.81 -32.86 -24.25
N TRP A 363 -3.13 -32.33 -25.29
CA TRP A 363 -3.83 -31.55 -26.31
C TRP A 363 -4.72 -32.37 -27.20
N LEU A 364 -4.29 -33.57 -27.59
CA LEU A 364 -5.11 -34.47 -28.43
C LEU A 364 -6.48 -34.77 -27.76
N PRO A 365 -6.56 -35.28 -26.53
CA PRO A 365 -7.85 -35.53 -25.88
C PRO A 365 -8.67 -34.25 -25.64
N ILE A 366 -8.02 -33.10 -25.41
CA ILE A 366 -8.73 -31.80 -25.27
C ILE A 366 -9.40 -31.43 -26.61
N GLU A 367 -8.69 -31.57 -27.73
CA GLU A 367 -9.29 -31.30 -29.04
C GLU A 367 -10.38 -32.28 -29.41
N MET A 368 -10.26 -33.55 -29.04
CA MET A 368 -11.29 -34.57 -29.24
C MET A 368 -12.57 -34.30 -28.44
N LEU A 369 -12.52 -33.53 -27.38
CA LEU A 369 -13.69 -33.08 -26.61
C LEU A 369 -14.51 -31.98 -27.31
N LEU A 370 -13.98 -31.35 -28.36
CA LEU A 370 -14.69 -30.30 -29.09
C LEU A 370 -15.67 -30.86 -30.09
N SER A 371 -16.90 -30.36 -30.12
CA SER A 371 -17.96 -30.73 -31.05
C SER A 371 -17.57 -30.57 -32.53
N ASN A 372 -16.61 -29.70 -32.80
CA ASN A 372 -15.99 -29.58 -34.12
C ASN A 372 -14.51 -29.26 -33.98
N TYR A 373 -13.66 -30.19 -34.37
CA TYR A 373 -12.20 -30.09 -34.24
C TYR A 373 -11.59 -28.84 -34.92
N GLU A 374 -12.13 -28.36 -36.04
CA GLU A 374 -11.57 -27.27 -36.81
C GLU A 374 -12.13 -25.88 -36.41
N THR A 375 -13.42 -25.85 -36.10
CA THR A 375 -14.16 -24.59 -36.00
C THR A 375 -14.59 -24.20 -34.59
N SER A 376 -14.59 -25.13 -33.64
CA SER A 376 -14.96 -24.84 -32.24
C SER A 376 -13.97 -23.92 -31.57
N PRO A 377 -14.43 -22.94 -30.77
CA PRO A 377 -13.59 -22.02 -30.02
C PRO A 377 -12.64 -22.73 -29.06
N LEU A 378 -11.35 -22.41 -29.17
CA LEU A 378 -10.30 -22.89 -28.28
C LEU A 378 -9.39 -21.72 -27.91
N TYR A 379 -9.31 -21.39 -26.62
CA TYR A 379 -8.47 -20.33 -26.13
C TYR A 379 -7.49 -20.89 -25.09
N ILE A 380 -6.19 -20.54 -25.25
CA ILE A 380 -5.11 -20.99 -24.36
C ILE A 380 -4.42 -19.78 -23.77
N PHE A 381 -4.58 -19.59 -22.46
CA PHE A 381 -3.88 -18.55 -21.70
C PHE A 381 -2.65 -19.15 -21.03
N TYR A 382 -1.46 -18.55 -21.22
CA TYR A 382 -0.22 -19.12 -20.73
C TYR A 382 0.81 -18.08 -20.33
N ASP A 383 1.77 -18.47 -19.45
CA ASP A 383 2.90 -17.66 -19.03
C ASP A 383 4.14 -18.00 -19.88
N ASP A 384 4.81 -17.00 -20.44
CA ASP A 384 5.96 -17.16 -21.33
C ASP A 384 7.31 -17.27 -20.62
N ASN A 385 7.35 -17.21 -19.28
CA ASN A 385 8.58 -17.30 -18.49
C ASN A 385 9.28 -18.66 -18.57
N GLN A 386 8.61 -19.70 -19.03
CA GLN A 386 9.08 -21.07 -18.93
C GLN A 386 9.48 -21.65 -20.28
N ASN A 387 10.65 -21.32 -20.82
CA ASN A 387 11.26 -21.98 -22.01
C ASN A 387 10.27 -22.36 -23.14
N ILE A 388 9.38 -21.45 -23.48
CA ILE A 388 8.17 -21.69 -24.25
C ILE A 388 8.45 -21.92 -25.73
N TYR A 389 9.61 -21.53 -26.24
CA TYR A 389 9.95 -21.86 -27.63
C TYR A 389 9.94 -23.37 -27.93
N SER A 390 10.14 -24.23 -26.93
CA SER A 390 10.00 -25.67 -27.08
C SER A 390 8.59 -26.21 -26.80
N ARG A 391 7.76 -25.49 -26.00
CA ARG A 391 6.40 -25.96 -25.61
C ARG A 391 5.25 -25.25 -26.34
N ALA A 392 5.40 -23.97 -26.68
CA ALA A 392 4.41 -23.26 -27.51
C ALA A 392 4.28 -23.88 -28.91
N SER A 393 5.30 -24.58 -29.39
CA SER A 393 5.22 -25.37 -30.64
C SER A 393 4.30 -26.59 -30.52
N SER A 394 3.92 -27.02 -29.31
CA SER A 394 3.00 -28.13 -29.07
C SER A 394 1.54 -27.73 -28.95
N PHE A 395 1.24 -26.42 -28.86
CA PHE A 395 -0.16 -25.98 -28.79
C PHE A 395 -0.91 -26.27 -30.10
N PRO A 396 -2.17 -26.69 -30.04
CA PRO A 396 -2.97 -26.94 -31.23
C PRO A 396 -3.44 -25.64 -31.93
N ILE A 397 -2.76 -24.54 -31.71
CA ILE A 397 -3.03 -23.22 -32.28
C ILE A 397 -1.79 -22.73 -33.03
N LYS A 398 -1.94 -22.52 -34.33
CA LYS A 398 -0.84 -22.16 -35.23
C LYS A 398 -0.57 -20.64 -35.34
N ASN A 399 -1.56 -19.85 -34.95
CA ASN A 399 -1.46 -18.37 -35.02
C ASN A 399 -0.49 -17.84 -33.97
N GLU A 400 0.12 -16.70 -34.27
CA GLU A 400 0.92 -15.97 -33.28
C GLU A 400 0.07 -15.59 -32.07
N PRO A 401 0.62 -15.69 -30.84
CA PRO A 401 -0.12 -15.40 -29.64
C PRO A 401 -0.38 -13.90 -29.47
N PHE A 402 -1.50 -13.56 -28.88
CA PHE A 402 -1.74 -12.22 -28.36
C PHE A 402 -0.90 -11.98 -27.13
N LEU A 403 -0.17 -10.84 -27.10
CA LEU A 403 0.72 -10.50 -26.02
C LEU A 403 0.05 -9.56 -25.02
N LEU A 404 0.03 -9.93 -23.76
CA LEU A 404 -0.34 -9.07 -22.65
C LEU A 404 0.94 -8.43 -22.09
N VAL A 405 1.14 -7.15 -22.38
CA VAL A 405 2.41 -6.46 -22.14
C VAL A 405 2.44 -5.58 -20.89
N LYS A 406 1.34 -5.50 -20.13
CA LYS A 406 1.25 -4.67 -18.91
C LYS A 406 0.83 -5.50 -17.71
N ASN A 407 1.52 -5.33 -16.58
CA ASN A 407 1.10 -5.89 -15.30
C ASN A 407 -0.01 -5.02 -14.69
N CYS A 408 -1.11 -5.64 -14.26
CA CYS A 408 -2.27 -4.96 -13.66
C CYS A 408 -2.60 -5.47 -12.26
N ARG A 409 -1.89 -6.48 -11.78
CA ARG A 409 -2.19 -7.16 -10.51
C ARG A 409 -1.33 -6.64 -9.36
N ASN A 410 -0.02 -6.66 -9.54
CA ASN A 410 0.93 -6.37 -8.48
C ASN A 410 1.06 -4.86 -8.24
N THR A 411 1.74 -4.46 -7.18
CA THR A 411 2.30 -3.11 -7.08
C THR A 411 3.61 -3.02 -7.87
N TYR A 412 4.06 -1.79 -8.14
CA TYR A 412 5.32 -1.53 -8.85
C TYR A 412 6.50 -2.25 -8.19
N GLN A 413 6.63 -2.17 -6.86
CA GLN A 413 7.72 -2.77 -6.11
C GLN A 413 7.72 -4.31 -6.22
N ILE A 414 6.54 -4.93 -6.11
CA ILE A 414 6.40 -6.38 -6.27
C ILE A 414 6.74 -6.81 -7.69
N HIS A 415 6.27 -6.05 -8.69
CA HIS A 415 6.62 -6.30 -10.08
C HIS A 415 8.13 -6.28 -10.28
N CYS A 416 8.82 -5.20 -9.87
CA CYS A 416 10.27 -5.09 -10.00
C CYS A 416 11.00 -6.27 -9.34
N ALA A 417 10.63 -6.63 -8.10
CA ALA A 417 11.25 -7.74 -7.40
C ALA A 417 11.02 -9.09 -8.08
N ALA A 418 9.79 -9.38 -8.54
CA ALA A 418 9.47 -10.63 -9.20
C ALA A 418 10.15 -10.74 -10.58
N TYR A 419 10.14 -9.66 -11.35
CA TYR A 419 10.63 -9.65 -12.72
C TYR A 419 12.17 -9.65 -12.84
N ASN A 420 12.90 -9.49 -11.73
CA ASN A 420 14.34 -9.82 -11.68
C ASN A 420 14.61 -11.32 -11.97
N PHE A 421 13.64 -12.18 -11.73
CA PHE A 421 13.73 -13.63 -11.99
C PHE A 421 12.99 -14.05 -13.25
N TYR A 422 12.45 -13.10 -14.01
CA TYR A 422 11.70 -13.35 -15.25
C TYR A 422 12.61 -13.39 -16.47
N LYS A 423 12.37 -14.37 -17.35
CA LYS A 423 13.16 -14.61 -18.57
C LYS A 423 12.36 -14.50 -19.87
N GLY A 424 11.07 -14.19 -19.78
CA GLY A 424 10.19 -14.03 -20.94
C GLY A 424 10.27 -12.64 -21.58
N LEU A 425 9.29 -12.32 -22.41
CA LEU A 425 9.20 -11.03 -23.09
C LEU A 425 8.99 -9.87 -22.07
N PRO A 426 9.55 -8.68 -22.30
CA PRO A 426 9.43 -7.56 -21.39
C PRO A 426 7.95 -7.20 -21.11
N ILE A 427 7.60 -7.11 -19.84
CA ILE A 427 6.29 -6.68 -19.36
C ILE A 427 6.42 -5.34 -18.64
N SER A 428 5.61 -4.37 -19.03
CA SER A 428 5.60 -3.05 -18.41
C SER A 428 5.08 -3.13 -16.96
N PRO A 429 5.74 -2.46 -16.00
CA PRO A 429 5.27 -2.40 -14.63
C PRO A 429 3.92 -1.67 -14.54
N PRO A 430 3.16 -1.90 -13.46
CA PRO A 430 1.94 -1.14 -13.17
C PRO A 430 2.28 0.27 -12.68
N ASP A 431 1.34 1.19 -12.85
CA ASP A 431 1.45 2.54 -12.29
C ASP A 431 1.14 2.57 -10.77
N ASN A 432 0.57 1.48 -10.25
CA ASN A 432 0.17 1.34 -8.85
C ASN A 432 1.40 1.17 -7.94
N GLN A 433 1.72 2.21 -7.16
CA GLN A 433 2.78 2.16 -6.17
C GLN A 433 2.34 1.39 -4.92
N GLY A 434 3.26 0.65 -4.32
CA GLY A 434 3.03 -0.12 -3.10
C GLY A 434 4.12 0.08 -2.06
N GLU A 435 4.14 -0.81 -1.09
CA GLU A 435 5.21 -0.83 -0.09
C GLU A 435 6.43 -1.61 -0.61
N GLU A 436 7.61 -1.22 -0.14
CA GLU A 436 8.85 -1.96 -0.41
C GLU A 436 8.76 -3.40 0.11
N ILE A 437 9.50 -4.30 -0.51
CA ILE A 437 9.58 -5.69 -0.06
C ILE A 437 10.17 -5.74 1.35
N LYS A 438 9.43 -6.31 2.28
CA LYS A 438 9.80 -6.36 3.70
C LYS A 438 10.55 -7.63 4.05
N ASN A 439 11.62 -7.50 4.82
CA ASN A 439 12.49 -8.61 5.20
C ASN A 439 12.30 -9.04 6.65
N ILE A 440 12.14 -10.35 6.88
CA ILE A 440 12.12 -10.97 8.20
C ILE A 440 13.32 -11.92 8.30
N ALA A 441 14.47 -11.36 8.70
CA ALA A 441 15.70 -12.14 8.82
C ALA A 441 15.82 -12.82 10.19
N ALA A 442 16.11 -14.13 10.20
CA ALA A 442 16.48 -14.89 11.39
C ALA A 442 17.30 -16.14 11.01
N PRO A 443 18.17 -16.65 11.93
CA PRO A 443 19.17 -17.66 11.60
C PRO A 443 18.60 -19.07 11.40
N ASN A 444 17.43 -19.39 11.93
CA ASN A 444 16.84 -20.72 11.84
C ASN A 444 15.31 -20.69 11.73
N ILE A 445 14.72 -21.81 11.31
CA ILE A 445 13.28 -21.96 11.04
C ILE A 445 12.43 -21.57 12.26
N GLU A 446 12.82 -21.97 13.49
CA GLU A 446 12.05 -21.69 14.70
C GLU A 446 11.97 -20.19 15.02
N LEU A 447 13.06 -19.45 14.90
CA LEU A 447 13.10 -18.01 15.09
C LEU A 447 12.40 -17.26 13.95
N GLN A 448 12.50 -17.76 12.72
CA GLN A 448 11.76 -17.24 11.57
C GLN A 448 10.25 -17.40 11.82
N ALA A 449 9.79 -18.59 12.22
CA ALA A 449 8.40 -18.85 12.57
C ALA A 449 7.89 -17.94 13.69
N LYS A 450 8.71 -17.71 14.73
CA LYS A 450 8.36 -16.77 15.82
C LYS A 450 8.15 -15.35 15.30
N LYS A 451 9.02 -14.88 14.42
CA LYS A 451 8.90 -13.53 13.82
C LYS A 451 7.70 -13.42 12.86
N ILE A 452 7.45 -14.44 12.02
CA ILE A 452 6.23 -14.52 11.20
C ILE A 452 5.01 -14.41 12.09
N HIS A 453 4.91 -15.25 13.12
CA HIS A 453 3.77 -15.26 14.04
C HIS A 453 3.56 -13.90 14.70
N SER A 454 4.63 -13.26 15.22
CA SER A 454 4.54 -11.91 15.80
C SER A 454 3.97 -10.90 14.80
N LYS A 455 4.42 -10.97 13.53
CA LYS A 455 3.90 -10.06 12.49
C LYS A 455 2.46 -10.36 12.10
N LEU A 456 2.05 -11.64 12.08
CA LEU A 456 0.65 -12.03 11.86
C LEU A 456 -0.28 -11.50 12.96
N VAL A 457 0.14 -11.60 14.23
CA VAL A 457 -0.61 -11.02 15.34
C VAL A 457 -0.79 -9.51 15.16
N ASP A 458 0.26 -8.80 14.77
CA ASP A 458 0.21 -7.37 14.49
C ASP A 458 -0.74 -7.03 13.33
N LEU A 459 -0.61 -7.73 12.19
CA LEU A 459 -1.47 -7.54 11.02
C LEU A 459 -2.96 -7.77 11.33
N ILE A 460 -3.29 -8.86 12.04
CA ILE A 460 -4.68 -9.24 12.30
C ILE A 460 -5.28 -8.38 13.42
N ALA A 461 -4.56 -8.25 14.56
CA ALA A 461 -5.12 -7.60 15.74
C ALA A 461 -5.07 -6.06 15.68
N ARG A 462 -3.97 -5.47 15.17
CA ARG A 462 -3.74 -4.02 15.14
C ARG A 462 -4.12 -3.41 13.79
N GLU A 463 -3.60 -3.98 12.70
CA GLU A 463 -3.77 -3.47 11.33
C GLU A 463 -5.10 -3.90 10.69
N LYS A 464 -5.89 -4.74 11.38
CA LYS A 464 -7.24 -5.18 10.97
C LYS A 464 -7.28 -5.87 9.59
N VAL A 465 -6.20 -6.51 9.20
CA VAL A 465 -6.14 -7.31 7.98
C VAL A 465 -6.97 -8.58 8.15
N ALA A 466 -7.80 -8.91 7.15
CA ALA A 466 -8.58 -10.13 7.15
C ALA A 466 -7.65 -11.37 7.07
N PRO A 467 -7.88 -12.42 7.86
CA PRO A 467 -7.01 -13.62 7.84
C PRO A 467 -6.88 -14.24 6.45
N GLU A 468 -7.95 -14.26 5.65
CA GLU A 468 -7.97 -14.80 4.28
C GLU A 468 -7.07 -14.04 3.29
N ASP A 469 -6.73 -12.79 3.60
CA ASP A 469 -5.83 -11.97 2.79
C ASP A 469 -4.36 -12.33 2.98
N ILE A 470 -4.05 -13.16 3.98
CA ILE A 470 -2.68 -13.50 4.37
C ILE A 470 -2.38 -14.95 4.01
N VAL A 471 -1.28 -15.16 3.28
CA VAL A 471 -0.80 -16.48 2.88
C VAL A 471 0.69 -16.61 3.17
N ILE A 472 1.08 -17.76 3.71
CA ILE A 472 2.47 -18.14 3.88
C ILE A 472 2.82 -19.17 2.80
N LEU A 473 3.79 -18.86 1.94
CA LEU A 473 4.24 -19.73 0.86
C LEU A 473 5.64 -20.26 1.14
N VAL A 474 5.77 -21.58 1.22
CA VAL A 474 7.03 -22.25 1.42
C VAL A 474 7.67 -22.63 0.08
N LEU A 475 8.91 -22.17 -0.14
CA LEU A 475 9.71 -22.46 -1.33
C LEU A 475 10.29 -23.86 -1.30
N ASP A 476 10.75 -24.31 -0.12
CA ASP A 476 11.36 -25.63 0.04
C ASP A 476 10.30 -26.73 0.09
N GLY A 477 10.14 -27.42 -1.03
CA GLY A 477 9.18 -28.54 -1.13
C GLY A 477 9.60 -29.79 -0.36
N TYR A 478 10.89 -30.01 -0.10
CA TYR A 478 11.38 -31.21 0.60
C TYR A 478 11.19 -31.13 2.11
N GLN A 479 11.45 -29.97 2.69
CA GLN A 479 11.34 -29.74 4.15
C GLN A 479 10.04 -29.02 4.55
N LYS A 480 9.07 -28.90 3.66
CA LYS A 480 7.83 -28.13 3.91
C LYS A 480 7.13 -28.50 5.22
N GLN A 481 7.18 -29.74 5.64
CA GLN A 481 6.54 -30.20 6.88
C GLN A 481 7.20 -29.63 8.13
N GLU A 482 8.51 -29.37 8.09
CA GLU A 482 9.21 -28.72 9.20
C GLU A 482 8.77 -27.27 9.36
N TYR A 483 8.66 -26.54 8.25
CA TYR A 483 8.14 -25.17 8.21
C TYR A 483 6.70 -25.12 8.73
N TYR A 484 5.84 -26.00 8.26
CA TYR A 484 4.44 -26.08 8.69
C TYR A 484 4.35 -26.34 10.20
N LYS A 485 5.06 -27.32 10.70
CA LYS A 485 5.09 -27.68 12.13
C LYS A 485 5.53 -26.52 13.00
N ALA A 486 6.55 -25.77 12.59
CA ALA A 486 7.05 -24.63 13.35
C ALA A 486 6.01 -23.51 13.51
N LEU A 487 5.12 -23.30 12.52
CA LEU A 487 4.05 -22.28 12.60
C LEU A 487 2.76 -22.80 13.25
N LEU A 488 2.31 -24.00 12.89
CA LEU A 488 1.01 -24.53 13.32
C LEU A 488 0.93 -24.77 14.84
N GLN A 489 2.06 -24.84 15.53
CA GLN A 489 2.13 -24.91 16.99
C GLN A 489 1.75 -23.60 17.70
N ARG A 490 1.65 -22.49 16.97
CA ARG A 490 1.40 -21.14 17.50
C ARG A 490 -0.04 -20.72 17.25
N SER A 491 -0.76 -20.30 18.28
CA SER A 491 -2.15 -19.87 18.16
C SER A 491 -2.25 -18.48 17.53
N LEU A 492 -3.19 -18.30 16.60
CA LEU A 492 -3.52 -17.00 16.02
C LEU A 492 -4.54 -16.21 16.88
N PRO A 493 -4.62 -14.89 16.73
CA PRO A 493 -5.68 -14.08 17.33
C PRO A 493 -7.06 -14.53 16.84
N ARG A 494 -8.02 -14.71 17.75
CA ARG A 494 -9.41 -15.05 17.34
C ARG A 494 -10.04 -13.94 16.50
N PRO A 495 -10.82 -14.26 15.44
CA PRO A 495 -11.32 -15.60 15.06
C PRO A 495 -10.37 -16.35 14.10
N ALA A 496 -9.14 -15.87 13.83
CA ALA A 496 -8.24 -16.47 12.87
C ALA A 496 -7.81 -17.90 13.24
N VAL A 497 -7.76 -18.77 12.25
CA VAL A 497 -7.32 -20.17 12.36
C VAL A 497 -6.30 -20.51 11.27
N TRP A 498 -5.42 -21.47 11.56
CA TRP A 498 -4.52 -22.01 10.55
C TRP A 498 -5.25 -22.92 9.57
N LEU A 499 -4.91 -22.79 8.30
CA LEU A 499 -5.31 -23.70 7.25
C LEU A 499 -4.06 -24.22 6.54
N GLN A 500 -3.86 -25.54 6.57
CA GLN A 500 -2.79 -26.19 5.84
C GLN A 500 -3.32 -26.79 4.54
N GLU A 501 -2.78 -26.35 3.40
CA GLU A 501 -3.06 -26.91 2.07
C GLU A 501 -4.56 -27.12 1.78
N GLY A 502 -5.35 -26.06 1.89
CA GLY A 502 -6.80 -26.15 1.75
C GLY A 502 -7.45 -24.95 1.07
N VAL A 503 -8.76 -24.97 1.04
CA VAL A 503 -9.60 -23.91 0.49
C VAL A 503 -9.82 -22.81 1.56
N ARG A 504 -9.35 -21.60 1.28
CA ARG A 504 -9.45 -20.45 2.20
C ARG A 504 -10.90 -20.07 2.48
N ASN A 505 -11.14 -19.64 3.72
CA ASN A 505 -12.35 -18.97 4.18
C ASN A 505 -11.99 -17.69 4.92
N THR A 506 -12.97 -16.87 5.27
CA THR A 506 -12.79 -15.54 5.87
C THR A 506 -11.96 -15.51 7.16
N SER A 507 -11.88 -16.64 7.87
CA SER A 507 -11.14 -16.74 9.13
C SER A 507 -9.80 -17.49 9.00
N SER A 508 -9.40 -17.96 7.81
CA SER A 508 -8.23 -18.80 7.65
C SER A 508 -7.00 -18.05 7.16
N VAL A 509 -5.86 -18.26 7.85
CA VAL A 509 -4.53 -17.94 7.35
C VAL A 509 -3.97 -19.21 6.70
N LEU A 510 -3.75 -19.17 5.40
CA LEU A 510 -3.27 -20.33 4.64
C LEU A 510 -1.74 -20.45 4.76
N ILE A 511 -1.26 -21.68 4.97
CA ILE A 511 0.12 -22.08 4.73
C ILE A 511 0.15 -23.16 3.64
N ASP A 512 0.91 -22.92 2.57
CA ASP A 512 1.00 -23.82 1.42
C ASP A 512 2.39 -23.73 0.77
N SER A 513 2.67 -24.58 -0.20
CA SER A 513 3.86 -24.46 -1.04
C SER A 513 3.62 -23.56 -2.23
N VAL A 514 4.67 -22.88 -2.72
CA VAL A 514 4.60 -22.03 -3.92
C VAL A 514 4.03 -22.80 -5.12
N LYS A 515 4.40 -24.06 -5.29
CA LYS A 515 3.92 -24.89 -6.42
C LYS A 515 2.41 -25.11 -6.40
N ARG A 516 1.84 -25.40 -5.23
CA ARG A 516 0.39 -25.63 -5.09
C ARG A 516 -0.42 -24.35 -5.21
N PHE A 517 0.18 -23.23 -4.80
CA PHE A 517 -0.47 -21.91 -4.84
C PHE A 517 -0.36 -21.23 -6.22
N LYS A 518 0.25 -21.90 -7.21
CA LYS A 518 0.34 -21.38 -8.59
C LYS A 518 -1.06 -21.10 -9.14
N GLY A 519 -1.24 -19.97 -9.83
CA GLY A 519 -2.54 -19.48 -10.34
C GLY A 519 -3.41 -18.75 -9.31
N LEU A 520 -3.20 -18.98 -8.01
CA LEU A 520 -3.89 -18.26 -6.93
C LEU A 520 -3.14 -16.98 -6.54
N GLU A 521 -3.78 -16.15 -5.72
CA GLU A 521 -3.23 -14.86 -5.27
C GLU A 521 -3.72 -14.48 -3.87
N ALA A 522 -3.00 -13.57 -3.21
CA ALA A 522 -3.38 -13.01 -1.91
C ALA A 522 -2.90 -11.56 -1.78
N GLN A 523 -3.52 -10.81 -0.90
CA GLN A 523 -3.11 -9.42 -0.64
C GLN A 523 -1.72 -9.36 -0.01
N ILE A 524 -1.45 -10.23 0.96
CA ILE A 524 -0.20 -10.29 1.70
C ILE A 524 0.40 -11.69 1.60
N ILE A 525 1.65 -11.78 1.18
CA ILE A 525 2.39 -13.04 1.11
C ILE A 525 3.64 -12.98 1.99
N PHE A 526 3.80 -14.04 2.80
CA PHE A 526 5.06 -14.37 3.44
C PHE A 526 5.73 -15.46 2.61
N LEU A 527 6.84 -15.12 1.95
CA LEU A 527 7.62 -16.05 1.16
C LEU A 527 8.78 -16.60 2.01
N TRP A 528 8.76 -17.91 2.28
CA TRP A 528 9.61 -18.53 3.29
C TRP A 528 10.36 -19.76 2.76
N GLY A 529 11.57 -20.01 3.26
CA GLY A 529 12.35 -21.20 2.92
C GLY A 529 13.21 -21.05 1.67
N LEU A 530 13.64 -19.82 1.34
CA LEU A 530 14.65 -19.59 0.30
C LEU A 530 16.02 -20.11 0.78
N ASN A 531 16.64 -20.96 -0.02
CA ASN A 531 17.99 -21.45 0.19
C ASN A 531 18.96 -20.69 -0.73
N PRO A 532 19.88 -19.85 -0.18
CA PRO A 532 20.85 -19.12 -0.98
C PRO A 532 21.70 -20.00 -1.90
N ALA A 533 22.07 -21.21 -1.42
CA ALA A 533 22.89 -22.15 -2.21
C ALA A 533 22.15 -22.72 -3.44
N GLU A 534 20.84 -22.65 -3.49
CA GLU A 534 20.00 -23.20 -4.55
C GLU A 534 19.27 -22.10 -5.37
N LEU A 535 19.71 -20.84 -5.27
CA LEU A 535 19.03 -19.70 -5.88
C LEU A 535 18.73 -19.90 -7.37
N LYS A 536 19.70 -20.41 -8.15
CA LYS A 536 19.50 -20.68 -9.58
C LYS A 536 18.38 -21.70 -9.85
N LYS A 537 18.23 -22.69 -8.98
CA LYS A 537 17.15 -23.71 -9.09
C LYS A 537 15.81 -23.19 -8.60
N GLN A 538 15.83 -22.25 -7.67
CA GLN A 538 14.63 -21.67 -7.06
C GLN A 538 14.17 -20.37 -7.73
N SER A 539 14.89 -19.86 -8.76
CA SER A 539 14.57 -18.59 -9.43
C SER A 539 13.14 -18.54 -9.98
N GLU A 540 12.69 -19.62 -10.63
CA GLU A 540 11.33 -19.74 -11.13
C GLU A 540 10.28 -19.73 -9.98
N LEU A 541 10.58 -20.46 -8.89
CA LEU A 541 9.69 -20.46 -7.71
C LEU A 541 9.65 -19.09 -7.01
N LEU A 542 10.77 -18.33 -7.04
CA LEU A 542 10.80 -16.95 -6.55
C LEU A 542 9.93 -16.04 -7.40
N TYR A 543 10.08 -16.10 -8.72
CA TYR A 543 9.20 -15.36 -9.63
C TYR A 543 7.73 -15.67 -9.36
N VAL A 544 7.38 -16.95 -9.32
CA VAL A 544 6.00 -17.38 -9.03
C VAL A 544 5.56 -16.89 -7.66
N GLY A 545 6.34 -17.12 -6.60
CA GLY A 545 5.97 -16.78 -5.22
C GLY A 545 5.79 -15.28 -5.00
N LEU A 546 6.74 -14.47 -5.47
CA LEU A 546 6.67 -13.00 -5.36
C LEU A 546 5.46 -12.45 -6.12
N SER A 547 5.24 -12.92 -7.36
CA SER A 547 4.15 -12.45 -8.21
C SER A 547 2.75 -12.84 -7.73
N ARG A 548 2.60 -13.76 -6.75
CA ARG A 548 1.29 -14.11 -6.15
C ARG A 548 0.77 -13.03 -5.20
N ALA A 549 1.64 -12.15 -4.71
CA ALA A 549 1.22 -11.07 -3.83
C ALA A 549 0.59 -9.93 -4.64
N LYS A 550 -0.54 -9.42 -4.16
CA LYS A 550 -1.20 -8.25 -4.73
C LYS A 550 -0.58 -6.95 -4.19
N SER A 551 -0.35 -6.85 -2.88
CA SER A 551 -0.06 -5.58 -2.20
C SER A 551 1.21 -5.59 -1.36
N VAL A 552 1.46 -6.63 -0.58
CA VAL A 552 2.59 -6.68 0.37
C VAL A 552 3.29 -8.04 0.33
N VAL A 553 4.62 -7.99 0.32
CA VAL A 553 5.47 -9.19 0.43
C VAL A 553 6.39 -9.09 1.63
N TYR A 554 6.44 -10.16 2.40
CA TYR A 554 7.45 -10.42 3.41
C TYR A 554 8.35 -11.57 2.94
N VAL A 555 9.63 -11.31 2.73
CA VAL A 555 10.63 -12.36 2.49
C VAL A 555 11.19 -12.80 3.82
N VAL A 556 11.12 -14.10 4.09
CA VAL A 556 11.52 -14.70 5.37
C VAL A 556 12.64 -15.70 5.18
N GLY A 557 13.76 -15.53 5.88
CA GLY A 557 14.90 -16.41 5.75
C GLY A 557 16.12 -15.96 6.56
N SER A 558 17.30 -16.45 6.18
CA SER A 558 18.56 -15.88 6.65
C SER A 558 18.76 -14.46 6.09
N THR A 559 19.69 -13.71 6.69
CA THR A 559 20.02 -12.36 6.18
C THR A 559 20.45 -12.38 4.71
N GLU A 560 21.18 -13.42 4.31
CA GLU A 560 21.63 -13.64 2.94
C GLU A 560 20.45 -13.95 2.01
N ALA A 561 19.56 -14.86 2.41
CA ALA A 561 18.35 -15.19 1.65
C ALA A 561 17.47 -13.95 1.39
N CYS A 562 17.26 -13.13 2.42
CA CYS A 562 16.49 -11.90 2.29
C CYS A 562 17.13 -10.90 1.31
N LYS A 563 18.46 -10.74 1.36
CA LYS A 563 19.18 -9.86 0.42
C LYS A 563 19.05 -10.33 -1.03
N LEU A 564 19.21 -11.62 -1.27
CA LEU A 564 19.14 -12.22 -2.62
C LEU A 564 17.75 -12.09 -3.24
N ALA A 565 16.69 -12.21 -2.46
CA ALA A 565 15.32 -12.07 -2.95
C ALA A 565 14.96 -10.62 -3.33
N CYS A 566 15.68 -9.63 -2.78
CA CYS A 566 15.43 -8.20 -2.99
C CYS A 566 16.49 -7.54 -3.89
N ALA A 567 17.52 -8.26 -4.35
CA ALA A 567 18.61 -7.68 -5.12
C ALA A 567 18.13 -7.17 -6.50
N PRO A 568 18.35 -5.90 -6.85
CA PRO A 568 17.85 -5.33 -8.10
C PRO A 568 18.61 -5.79 -9.38
N ASP A 569 19.77 -6.45 -9.26
CA ASP A 569 20.63 -6.72 -10.43
C ASP A 569 21.20 -8.15 -10.46
N MET A 570 20.52 -9.04 -11.18
CA MET A 570 21.15 -10.25 -11.72
C MET A 570 21.40 -10.16 -13.25
N LYS A 571 21.23 -8.98 -13.86
CA LYS A 571 21.39 -8.83 -15.32
C LYS A 571 22.80 -8.57 -15.81
N ASP A 572 23.77 -8.34 -14.92
CA ASP A 572 25.14 -7.93 -15.31
C ASP A 572 26.24 -8.94 -14.98
N ASN A 573 25.98 -10.24 -14.98
CA ASN A 573 27.04 -11.24 -14.92
C ASN A 573 26.74 -12.45 -15.82
N GLU A 574 26.79 -12.23 -17.14
CA GLU A 574 27.15 -13.23 -18.15
C GLU A 574 28.09 -12.61 -19.19
#